data_a0412a1426026e8a6f09e717e4939c89
#
_entry.id   a0412a1426026e8a6f09e717e4939c89
#
_cell.length_a   1.000
_cell.length_b   1.000
_cell.length_c   1.000
_cell.angle_alpha   90.00
_cell.angle_beta   90.00
_cell.angle_gamma   90.00
#
_symmetry.space_group_name_H-M   'P 1'
#
loop_
_entity.id
_entity.type
_entity.pdbx_description
1 polymer ?
#
loop_
_entity_poly.entity_id
_entity_poly.type
_entity_poly.pdbx_seq_one_letter_code
_entity_poly.pdbx_strand_id
1 'polypeptide(L)'
;MRTTTGWLAGTTDPTLRRATLHRRDLRDDDIAIRVGHCGVCHTDLHALHAPRGTSLVPGHEFTGVVTETGPAVTRFAAGDPVAVGNIVDSCGKCAMCRRGQENFCAEFPTLTYGGTDRHDGSPTLGAFAREYVVREDFAYRLPAGLDPAAAAPLLCAGITVWEPLRALGAGPGTRVAVIGLGGLGHLAVKLAVALGAETTVISRSANKAADATRLGARELLVSADPRQLEAARDRFDVVIDTIAVPHDLGPYLRLVALDGTLSQVGHLGSLTVEAMDLLVGRKKLTSAGSGGRAGTAAMLDFCARHSVTADVETVPSARVNEVLDRLSRNDVRYRFVLDLADLDHAAG
;
A
#
# COMPACT_ATOMS: atom_id res chain seq x y z
N MET A 1 -4.90 26.47 -14.62
CA MET A 1 -3.80 25.60 -14.08
C MET A 1 -3.56 26.03 -12.64
N ARG A 2 -3.60 25.07 -11.73
CA ARG A 2 -3.46 25.30 -10.28
C ARG A 2 -1.99 25.24 -9.90
N THR A 3 -1.58 26.02 -8.92
CA THR A 3 -0.18 26.08 -8.46
C THR A 3 -0.08 25.58 -7.02
N THR A 4 0.87 24.71 -6.74
CA THR A 4 1.11 24.15 -5.41
C THR A 4 2.61 23.99 -5.15
N THR A 5 2.99 23.68 -3.93
CA THR A 5 4.37 23.36 -3.54
C THR A 5 4.51 21.86 -3.30
N GLY A 6 5.62 21.27 -3.68
CA GLY A 6 5.90 19.86 -3.45
C GLY A 6 7.37 19.49 -3.62
N TRP A 7 7.64 18.20 -3.53
CA TRP A 7 8.97 17.60 -3.61
C TRP A 7 9.15 16.92 -4.98
N LEU A 8 10.05 17.47 -5.78
CA LEU A 8 10.30 17.08 -7.17
C LEU A 8 11.71 16.49 -7.31
N ALA A 9 11.80 15.33 -7.95
CA ALA A 9 13.06 14.77 -8.45
C ALA A 9 13.23 15.09 -9.93
N GLY A 10 14.47 15.38 -10.35
CA GLY A 10 14.81 15.56 -11.76
C GLY A 10 14.81 14.24 -12.54
N THR A 11 15.13 14.30 -13.83
CA THR A 11 15.14 13.12 -14.71
C THR A 11 16.26 12.11 -14.37
N THR A 12 17.38 12.57 -13.86
CA THR A 12 18.56 11.76 -13.55
C THR A 12 18.98 11.82 -12.08
N ASP A 13 18.57 12.86 -11.35
CA ASP A 13 18.87 13.05 -9.93
C ASP A 13 17.67 12.55 -9.10
N PRO A 14 17.83 11.51 -8.25
CA PRO A 14 16.75 11.01 -7.39
C PRO A 14 16.47 11.92 -6.20
N THR A 15 17.34 12.93 -5.95
CA THR A 15 17.20 13.84 -4.80
C THR A 15 15.97 14.71 -4.96
N LEU A 16 15.08 14.66 -3.98
CA LEU A 16 13.87 15.49 -3.95
C LEU A 16 14.23 16.91 -3.53
N ARG A 17 13.76 17.87 -4.32
CA ARG A 17 13.92 19.32 -4.06
C ARG A 17 12.56 19.96 -3.96
N ARG A 18 12.42 20.90 -3.07
CA ARG A 18 11.20 21.71 -2.98
C ARG A 18 11.02 22.52 -4.26
N ALA A 19 9.85 22.46 -4.86
CA ALA A 19 9.56 23.11 -6.13
C ALA A 19 8.09 23.59 -6.19
N THR A 20 7.86 24.62 -7.00
CA THR A 20 6.52 24.97 -7.45
C THR A 20 6.07 23.96 -8.49
N LEU A 21 4.90 23.40 -8.28
CA LEU A 21 4.29 22.39 -9.15
C LEU A 21 3.01 22.95 -9.76
N HIS A 22 2.67 22.44 -10.94
CA HIS A 22 1.43 22.76 -11.61
C HIS A 22 0.52 21.54 -11.64
N ARG A 23 -0.71 21.72 -11.16
CA ARG A 23 -1.79 20.74 -11.26
C ARG A 23 -2.78 21.21 -12.34
N ARG A 24 -3.46 20.26 -12.97
CA ARG A 24 -4.57 20.59 -13.86
C ARG A 24 -5.72 21.27 -13.10
N ASP A 25 -6.54 22.02 -13.81
CA ASP A 25 -7.78 22.54 -13.25
C ASP A 25 -8.76 21.38 -12.98
N LEU A 26 -9.75 21.61 -12.13
CA LEU A 26 -10.78 20.60 -11.85
C LEU A 26 -11.63 20.37 -13.10
N ARG A 27 -11.90 19.13 -13.39
CA ARG A 27 -12.99 18.69 -14.27
C ARG A 27 -14.29 18.59 -13.46
N ASP A 28 -15.38 18.31 -14.13
CA ASP A 28 -16.70 18.32 -13.50
C ASP A 28 -16.83 17.33 -12.33
N ASP A 29 -16.18 16.18 -12.42
CA ASP A 29 -16.21 15.10 -11.42
C ASP A 29 -14.96 15.04 -10.52
N ASP A 30 -14.14 16.09 -10.52
CA ASP A 30 -12.93 16.19 -9.71
C ASP A 30 -13.14 16.84 -8.36
N ILE A 31 -12.26 16.46 -7.43
CA ILE A 31 -12.04 17.17 -6.16
C ILE A 31 -10.58 17.62 -6.07
N ALA A 32 -10.36 18.81 -5.51
CA ALA A 32 -9.04 19.25 -5.06
C ALA A 32 -8.90 18.92 -3.58
N ILE A 33 -7.74 18.38 -3.22
CA ILE A 33 -7.41 17.92 -1.87
C ILE A 33 -6.19 18.68 -1.38
N ARG A 34 -6.30 19.33 -0.23
CA ARG A 34 -5.14 19.74 0.54
C ARG A 34 -4.60 18.54 1.27
N VAL A 35 -3.45 18.04 0.82
CA VAL A 35 -2.81 16.85 1.38
C VAL A 35 -2.24 17.18 2.76
N GLY A 36 -2.63 16.41 3.75
CA GLY A 36 -2.14 16.52 5.11
C GLY A 36 -0.96 15.59 5.36
N HIS A 37 -1.16 14.30 5.11
CA HIS A 37 -0.19 13.26 5.39
C HIS A 37 -0.02 12.34 4.17
N CYS A 38 1.21 11.97 3.86
CA CYS A 38 1.50 11.01 2.80
C CYS A 38 2.49 9.95 3.32
N GLY A 39 2.12 8.68 3.20
CA GLY A 39 3.01 7.58 3.52
C GLY A 39 4.18 7.48 2.54
N VAL A 40 5.27 6.87 2.99
CA VAL A 40 6.47 6.62 2.18
C VAL A 40 6.66 5.12 2.00
N CYS A 41 6.74 4.70 0.74
CA CYS A 41 6.80 3.30 0.35
C CYS A 41 8.11 2.98 -0.40
N HIS A 42 8.50 1.70 -0.40
CA HIS A 42 9.59 1.23 -1.27
C HIS A 42 9.31 1.46 -2.75
N THR A 43 8.05 1.52 -3.16
CA THR A 43 7.65 1.88 -4.53
C THR A 43 8.12 3.29 -4.90
N ASP A 44 8.04 4.25 -3.97
CA ASP A 44 8.54 5.62 -4.18
C ASP A 44 10.06 5.61 -4.36
N LEU A 45 10.77 4.84 -3.51
CA LEU A 45 12.23 4.68 -3.59
C LEU A 45 12.64 4.05 -4.92
N HIS A 46 11.95 2.97 -5.35
CA HIS A 46 12.22 2.32 -6.63
C HIS A 46 11.98 3.26 -7.81
N ALA A 47 10.88 4.02 -7.80
CA ALA A 47 10.56 4.97 -8.86
C ALA A 47 11.59 6.10 -8.98
N LEU A 48 12.13 6.56 -7.85
CA LEU A 48 13.19 7.57 -7.81
C LEU A 48 14.51 7.07 -8.41
N HIS A 49 14.80 5.77 -8.31
CA HIS A 49 16.01 5.16 -8.83
C HIS A 49 15.86 4.50 -10.20
N ALA A 50 14.63 4.34 -10.70
CA ALA A 50 14.37 3.81 -12.03
C ALA A 50 14.76 4.83 -13.13
N PRO A 51 15.22 4.37 -14.30
CA PRO A 51 15.36 5.23 -15.46
C PRO A 51 14.05 5.92 -15.82
N ARG A 52 14.06 7.23 -15.99
CA ARG A 52 12.86 8.01 -16.34
C ARG A 52 13.16 9.16 -17.29
N GLY A 53 12.24 9.44 -18.19
CA GLY A 53 12.35 10.53 -19.16
C GLY A 53 11.79 11.88 -18.68
N THR A 54 11.10 11.88 -17.53
CA THR A 54 10.44 13.07 -16.97
C THR A 54 10.76 13.23 -15.49
N SER A 55 10.59 14.45 -14.98
CA SER A 55 10.66 14.71 -13.54
C SER A 55 9.55 13.97 -12.79
N LEU A 56 9.76 13.64 -11.53
CA LEU A 56 8.88 12.83 -10.71
C LEU A 56 8.53 13.53 -9.39
N VAL A 57 7.25 13.54 -9.05
CA VAL A 57 6.75 13.77 -7.70
C VAL A 57 6.21 12.44 -7.19
N PRO A 58 6.82 11.80 -6.17
CA PRO A 58 6.32 10.56 -5.58
C PRO A 58 5.09 10.77 -4.68
N GLY A 59 4.69 9.70 -3.97
CA GLY A 59 3.60 9.71 -2.99
C GLY A 59 2.28 9.21 -3.57
N HIS A 60 1.79 8.08 -3.04
CA HIS A 60 0.62 7.37 -3.58
C HIS A 60 -0.29 6.76 -2.50
N GLU A 61 -0.12 7.17 -1.25
CA GLU A 61 -0.90 6.71 -0.10
C GLU A 61 -1.06 7.90 0.85
N PHE A 62 -2.14 8.65 0.69
CA PHE A 62 -2.25 9.93 1.41
C PHE A 62 -3.65 10.22 1.94
N THR A 63 -3.67 11.09 2.94
CA THR A 63 -4.89 11.65 3.53
C THR A 63 -4.85 13.18 3.46
N GLY A 64 -6.02 13.78 3.46
CA GLY A 64 -6.15 15.22 3.39
C GLY A 64 -7.59 15.68 3.57
N VAL A 65 -7.84 16.90 3.18
CA VAL A 65 -9.15 17.54 3.26
C VAL A 65 -9.52 18.12 1.90
N VAL A 66 -10.74 17.87 1.46
CA VAL A 66 -11.28 18.47 0.22
C VAL A 66 -11.33 19.98 0.36
N THR A 67 -10.77 20.70 -0.59
CA THR A 67 -10.78 22.18 -0.63
C THR A 67 -11.75 22.74 -1.65
N GLU A 68 -11.98 22.00 -2.74
CA GLU A 68 -12.83 22.44 -3.85
C GLU A 68 -13.40 21.21 -4.58
N THR A 69 -14.58 21.36 -5.16
CA THR A 69 -15.27 20.31 -5.92
C THR A 69 -15.70 20.80 -7.28
N GLY A 70 -15.61 19.95 -8.30
CA GLY A 70 -16.22 20.19 -9.59
C GLY A 70 -17.76 20.17 -9.51
N PRO A 71 -18.46 20.74 -10.50
CA PRO A 71 -19.92 20.92 -10.46
C PRO A 71 -20.73 19.62 -10.50
N ALA A 72 -20.16 18.51 -10.97
CA ALA A 72 -20.83 17.20 -10.99
C ALA A 72 -20.50 16.32 -9.77
N VAL A 73 -19.65 16.77 -8.87
CA VAL A 73 -19.29 16.04 -7.63
C VAL A 73 -20.50 15.96 -6.71
N THR A 74 -20.79 14.74 -6.25
CA THR A 74 -21.96 14.46 -5.38
C THR A 74 -21.58 13.80 -4.06
N ARG A 75 -20.40 13.21 -3.98
CA ARG A 75 -19.96 12.39 -2.83
C ARG A 75 -19.21 13.19 -1.78
N PHE A 76 -18.67 14.35 -2.14
CA PHE A 76 -17.80 15.14 -1.28
C PHE A 76 -18.18 16.63 -1.30
N ALA A 77 -17.84 17.31 -0.21
CA ALA A 77 -17.92 18.76 -0.06
C ALA A 77 -16.59 19.30 0.47
N ALA A 78 -16.33 20.60 0.30
CA ALA A 78 -15.20 21.26 0.92
C ALA A 78 -15.24 21.06 2.45
N GLY A 79 -14.10 20.70 3.04
CA GLY A 79 -13.98 20.34 4.45
C GLY A 79 -14.05 18.84 4.75
N ASP A 80 -14.49 18.00 3.81
CA ASP A 80 -14.56 16.56 4.02
C ASP A 80 -13.16 15.94 4.15
N PRO A 81 -12.91 15.10 5.17
CA PRO A 81 -11.68 14.33 5.28
C PRO A 81 -11.68 13.19 4.27
N VAL A 82 -10.56 13.04 3.56
CA VAL A 82 -10.43 12.04 2.48
C VAL A 82 -9.11 11.32 2.51
N ALA A 83 -9.09 10.15 1.88
CA ALA A 83 -7.92 9.34 1.61
C ALA A 83 -7.87 8.96 0.12
N VAL A 84 -6.66 8.84 -0.43
CA VAL A 84 -6.42 8.45 -1.83
C VAL A 84 -5.26 7.46 -1.90
N GLY A 85 -5.42 6.42 -2.72
CA GLY A 85 -4.44 5.36 -2.91
C GLY A 85 -3.62 5.51 -4.18
N ASN A 86 -3.00 4.41 -4.58
CA ASN A 86 -2.10 4.35 -5.72
C ASN A 86 -2.79 4.35 -7.10
N ILE A 87 -4.11 4.23 -7.15
CA ILE A 87 -4.91 4.25 -8.39
C ILE A 87 -5.86 5.44 -8.33
N VAL A 88 -5.84 6.25 -9.38
CA VAL A 88 -6.61 7.51 -9.47
C VAL A 88 -7.54 7.57 -10.69
N ASP A 89 -7.44 6.59 -11.60
CA ASP A 89 -8.39 6.40 -12.70
C ASP A 89 -8.28 4.99 -13.30
N SER A 90 -9.31 4.58 -14.05
CA SER A 90 -9.36 3.34 -14.82
C SER A 90 -10.27 3.49 -16.03
N CYS A 91 -10.30 2.52 -16.96
CA CYS A 91 -11.17 2.62 -18.13
C CYS A 91 -12.68 2.56 -17.81
N GLY A 92 -13.06 2.09 -16.63
CA GLY A 92 -14.45 1.98 -16.17
C GLY A 92 -15.33 0.94 -16.91
N LYS A 93 -14.92 0.49 -18.09
CA LYS A 93 -15.77 -0.31 -19.02
C LYS A 93 -15.36 -1.77 -19.19
N CYS A 94 -14.14 -2.17 -18.85
CA CYS A 94 -13.68 -3.56 -18.99
C CYS A 94 -14.32 -4.48 -17.94
N ALA A 95 -14.18 -5.79 -18.13
CA ALA A 95 -14.77 -6.78 -17.23
C ALA A 95 -14.29 -6.64 -15.77
N MET A 96 -13.02 -6.25 -15.58
CA MET A 96 -12.42 -6.04 -14.24
C MET A 96 -13.02 -4.81 -13.56
N CYS A 97 -13.05 -3.66 -14.27
CA CYS A 97 -13.65 -2.44 -13.72
C CYS A 97 -15.13 -2.62 -13.37
N ARG A 98 -15.91 -3.30 -14.23
CA ARG A 98 -17.33 -3.60 -13.93
C ARG A 98 -17.54 -4.51 -12.72
N ARG A 99 -16.51 -5.23 -12.29
CA ARG A 99 -16.50 -6.04 -11.06
C ARG A 99 -15.97 -5.31 -9.84
N GLY A 100 -15.64 -4.01 -9.98
CA GLY A 100 -15.02 -3.23 -8.90
C GLY A 100 -13.56 -3.62 -8.63
N GLN A 101 -12.88 -4.18 -9.64
CA GLN A 101 -11.47 -4.59 -9.60
C GLN A 101 -10.65 -3.70 -10.54
N GLU A 102 -10.70 -2.40 -10.31
CA GLU A 102 -10.04 -1.38 -11.12
C GLU A 102 -8.52 -1.53 -11.14
N ASN A 103 -7.95 -2.11 -10.08
CA ASN A 103 -6.53 -2.45 -9.98
C ASN A 103 -6.08 -3.45 -11.06
N PHE A 104 -7.00 -4.23 -11.61
CA PHE A 104 -6.76 -5.16 -12.72
C PHE A 104 -7.34 -4.66 -14.06
N CYS A 105 -7.50 -3.35 -14.21
CA CYS A 105 -8.03 -2.75 -15.44
C CYS A 105 -7.28 -3.28 -16.68
N ALA A 106 -8.01 -3.75 -17.70
CA ALA A 106 -7.43 -4.30 -18.93
C ALA A 106 -6.58 -3.29 -19.71
N GLU A 107 -6.86 -1.99 -19.55
CA GLU A 107 -6.07 -0.90 -20.15
C GLU A 107 -4.99 -0.38 -19.18
N PHE A 108 -4.66 -1.11 -18.11
CA PHE A 108 -3.88 -0.69 -16.97
C PHE A 108 -4.50 0.52 -16.23
N PRO A 109 -4.57 0.53 -14.91
CA PRO A 109 -5.10 1.68 -14.16
C PRO A 109 -4.16 2.89 -14.24
N THR A 110 -4.71 4.10 -14.13
CA THR A 110 -3.90 5.31 -13.97
C THR A 110 -3.39 5.37 -12.54
N LEU A 111 -2.08 5.42 -12.40
CA LEU A 111 -1.42 5.50 -11.10
C LEU A 111 -1.36 6.95 -10.60
N THR A 112 -1.27 7.14 -9.30
CA THR A 112 -1.17 8.43 -8.62
C THR A 112 0.03 9.26 -9.09
N TYR A 113 1.13 8.58 -9.44
CA TYR A 113 2.28 9.17 -10.13
C TYR A 113 2.87 8.15 -11.13
N GLY A 114 3.66 8.64 -12.08
CA GLY A 114 4.28 7.80 -13.09
C GLY A 114 3.28 7.14 -14.06
N GLY A 115 2.02 7.55 -14.01
CA GLY A 115 0.97 7.18 -14.92
C GLY A 115 0.72 8.27 -15.97
N THR A 116 -0.32 8.05 -16.79
CA THR A 116 -0.77 8.99 -17.82
C THR A 116 -2.25 9.29 -17.60
N ASP A 117 -2.60 10.56 -17.53
CA ASP A 117 -3.99 10.99 -17.45
C ASP A 117 -4.74 10.55 -18.71
N ARG A 118 -5.91 9.92 -18.54
CA ARG A 118 -6.69 9.33 -19.64
C ARG A 118 -7.38 10.37 -20.52
N HIS A 119 -7.52 11.61 -20.07
CA HIS A 119 -8.24 12.66 -20.78
C HIS A 119 -7.31 13.53 -21.62
N ASP A 120 -6.14 13.91 -21.09
CA ASP A 120 -5.25 14.87 -21.77
C ASP A 120 -3.84 14.33 -22.03
N GLY A 121 -3.54 13.09 -21.61
CA GLY A 121 -2.25 12.45 -21.85
C GLY A 121 -1.11 12.99 -20.98
N SER A 122 -1.38 13.88 -20.04
CA SER A 122 -0.35 14.43 -19.16
C SER A 122 0.16 13.38 -18.16
N PRO A 123 1.44 13.48 -17.73
CA PRO A 123 1.95 12.59 -16.70
C PRO A 123 1.31 12.90 -15.35
N THR A 124 0.97 11.85 -14.59
CA THR A 124 0.50 12.02 -13.21
C THR A 124 1.68 12.29 -12.27
N LEU A 125 1.46 13.19 -11.32
CA LEU A 125 2.42 13.59 -10.29
C LEU A 125 1.84 13.29 -8.90
N GLY A 126 2.61 12.66 -8.03
CA GLY A 126 2.21 12.15 -6.73
C GLY A 126 1.91 13.20 -5.65
N ALA A 127 1.67 12.71 -4.48
CA ALA A 127 1.18 13.49 -3.34
C ALA A 127 2.26 13.93 -2.36
N PHE A 128 3.56 13.82 -2.70
CA PHE A 128 4.57 14.58 -1.98
C PHE A 128 4.47 16.07 -2.34
N ALA A 129 3.25 16.59 -2.25
CA ALA A 129 2.87 17.94 -2.60
C ALA A 129 1.67 18.38 -1.75
N ARG A 130 1.50 19.67 -1.61
CA ARG A 130 0.44 20.23 -0.76
C ARG A 130 -0.96 20.11 -1.33
N GLU A 131 -1.08 20.01 -2.66
CA GLU A 131 -2.37 19.81 -3.34
C GLU A 131 -2.34 18.60 -4.27
N TYR A 132 -3.46 17.89 -4.32
CA TYR A 132 -3.72 16.83 -5.29
C TYR A 132 -5.11 17.02 -5.91
N VAL A 133 -5.26 16.73 -7.22
CA VAL A 133 -6.54 16.75 -7.92
C VAL A 133 -6.85 15.34 -8.41
N VAL A 134 -8.04 14.85 -8.08
CA VAL A 134 -8.46 13.49 -8.42
C VAL A 134 -9.97 13.43 -8.67
N ARG A 135 -10.41 12.49 -9.50
CA ARG A 135 -11.82 12.16 -9.67
C ARG A 135 -12.42 11.68 -8.34
N GLU A 136 -13.63 12.14 -8.01
CA GLU A 136 -14.30 11.75 -6.76
C GLU A 136 -14.42 10.23 -6.60
N ASP A 137 -14.52 9.50 -7.69
CA ASP A 137 -14.61 8.04 -7.72
C ASP A 137 -13.40 7.30 -7.12
N PHE A 138 -12.23 7.92 -7.14
CA PHE A 138 -10.98 7.35 -6.63
C PHE A 138 -10.52 8.00 -5.32
N ALA A 139 -11.39 8.80 -4.71
CA ALA A 139 -11.23 9.30 -3.36
C ALA A 139 -12.17 8.55 -2.40
N TYR A 140 -11.70 8.34 -1.18
CA TYR A 140 -12.42 7.63 -0.14
C TYR A 140 -12.66 8.55 1.04
N ARG A 141 -13.88 8.55 1.62
CA ARG A 141 -14.07 9.21 2.92
C ARG A 141 -13.14 8.59 3.93
N LEU A 142 -12.39 9.42 4.64
CA LEU A 142 -11.63 8.93 5.78
C LEU A 142 -12.61 8.71 6.94
N PRO A 143 -12.81 7.46 7.40
CA PRO A 143 -13.75 7.20 8.48
C PRO A 143 -13.36 7.94 9.77
N ALA A 144 -14.35 8.44 10.48
CA ALA A 144 -14.15 9.03 11.80
C ALA A 144 -13.50 8.01 12.76
N GLY A 145 -12.54 8.48 13.54
CA GLY A 145 -11.80 7.63 14.49
C GLY A 145 -10.50 7.04 13.95
N LEU A 146 -10.24 7.11 12.64
CA LEU A 146 -8.91 6.82 12.11
C LEU A 146 -8.02 8.07 12.17
N ASP A 147 -6.86 7.95 12.80
CA ASP A 147 -5.82 8.99 12.73
C ASP A 147 -5.35 9.15 11.28
N PRO A 148 -5.37 10.36 10.69
CA PRO A 148 -5.03 10.57 9.28
C PRO A 148 -3.61 10.12 8.91
N ALA A 149 -2.62 10.33 9.79
CA ALA A 149 -1.26 9.90 9.53
C ALA A 149 -1.15 8.37 9.52
N ALA A 150 -1.73 7.70 10.52
CA ALA A 150 -1.71 6.25 10.62
C ALA A 150 -2.61 5.55 9.58
N ALA A 151 -3.58 6.26 9.01
CA ALA A 151 -4.44 5.75 7.94
C ALA A 151 -3.80 5.85 6.53
N ALA A 152 -2.91 6.80 6.28
CA ALA A 152 -2.30 6.97 4.96
C ALA A 152 -1.68 5.67 4.41
N PRO A 153 -0.88 4.88 5.17
CA PRO A 153 -0.32 3.63 4.65
C PRO A 153 -1.34 2.51 4.39
N LEU A 154 -2.59 2.64 4.87
CA LEU A 154 -3.65 1.69 4.55
C LEU A 154 -3.97 1.70 3.05
N LEU A 155 -3.80 2.85 2.38
CA LEU A 155 -4.12 3.05 0.97
C LEU A 155 -3.13 2.39 -0.01
N CYS A 156 -2.02 1.86 0.49
CA CYS A 156 -1.06 1.07 -0.27
C CYS A 156 -0.80 -0.28 0.44
N ALA A 157 -0.06 -0.28 1.54
CA ALA A 157 0.30 -1.51 2.23
C ALA A 157 -0.93 -2.23 2.82
N GLY A 158 -1.91 -1.48 3.36
CA GLY A 158 -3.13 -2.05 3.90
C GLY A 158 -3.96 -2.77 2.84
N ILE A 159 -4.31 -2.09 1.76
CA ILE A 159 -5.12 -2.67 0.70
C ILE A 159 -4.41 -3.83 -0.02
N THR A 160 -3.09 -3.76 -0.17
CA THR A 160 -2.28 -4.82 -0.80
C THR A 160 -2.37 -6.14 -0.04
N VAL A 161 -2.43 -6.11 1.29
CA VAL A 161 -2.55 -7.34 2.10
C VAL A 161 -4.01 -7.68 2.43
N TRP A 162 -4.91 -6.70 2.43
CA TRP A 162 -6.34 -6.89 2.62
C TRP A 162 -6.97 -7.73 1.50
N GLU A 163 -6.67 -7.40 0.25
CA GLU A 163 -7.22 -8.09 -0.92
C GLU A 163 -7.01 -9.61 -0.87
N PRO A 164 -5.78 -10.15 -0.74
CA PRO A 164 -5.60 -11.58 -0.68
C PRO A 164 -6.19 -12.19 0.60
N LEU A 165 -6.12 -11.53 1.75
CA LEU A 165 -6.75 -12.05 2.98
C LEU A 165 -8.25 -12.24 2.78
N ARG A 166 -8.92 -11.26 2.17
CA ARG A 166 -10.37 -11.35 1.87
C ARG A 166 -10.69 -12.35 0.77
N ALA A 167 -9.94 -12.32 -0.33
CA ALA A 167 -10.17 -13.21 -1.47
C ALA A 167 -9.94 -14.69 -1.12
N LEU A 168 -9.04 -14.97 -0.18
CA LEU A 168 -8.72 -16.32 0.30
C LEU A 168 -9.51 -16.73 1.54
N GLY A 169 -10.45 -15.90 2.00
CA GLY A 169 -11.38 -16.24 3.08
C GLY A 169 -10.76 -16.26 4.47
N ALA A 170 -9.72 -15.45 4.72
CA ALA A 170 -9.15 -15.32 6.06
C ALA A 170 -10.21 -14.90 7.08
N GLY A 171 -10.31 -15.64 8.19
CA GLY A 171 -11.35 -15.44 9.21
C GLY A 171 -11.26 -16.49 10.32
N PRO A 172 -12.31 -16.61 11.18
CA PRO A 172 -12.34 -17.59 12.24
C PRO A 172 -12.11 -19.02 11.72
N GLY A 173 -11.18 -19.73 12.36
CA GLY A 173 -10.78 -21.09 11.98
C GLY A 173 -9.75 -21.18 10.84
N THR A 174 -9.36 -20.05 10.22
CA THR A 174 -8.31 -20.00 9.20
C THR A 174 -6.94 -19.81 9.84
N ARG A 175 -5.96 -20.62 9.46
CA ARG A 175 -4.56 -20.48 9.89
C ARG A 175 -3.79 -19.68 8.85
N VAL A 176 -3.38 -18.50 9.23
CA VAL A 176 -2.66 -17.55 8.35
C VAL A 176 -1.21 -17.44 8.76
N ALA A 177 -0.28 -17.63 7.83
CA ALA A 177 1.13 -17.27 8.02
C ALA A 177 1.45 -15.97 7.28
N VAL A 178 2.19 -15.08 7.93
CA VAL A 178 2.72 -13.85 7.33
C VAL A 178 4.24 -13.93 7.30
N ILE A 179 4.81 -13.98 6.10
CA ILE A 179 6.26 -14.03 5.88
C ILE A 179 6.80 -12.61 5.78
N GLY A 180 7.71 -12.27 6.67
CA GLY A 180 8.25 -10.93 6.82
C GLY A 180 7.42 -10.05 7.75
N LEU A 181 8.09 -9.29 8.61
CA LEU A 181 7.47 -8.32 9.52
C LEU A 181 8.09 -6.94 9.27
N GLY A 182 7.65 -6.33 8.19
CA GLY A 182 7.99 -4.98 7.74
C GLY A 182 6.74 -4.15 7.48
N GLY A 183 6.84 -3.18 6.55
CA GLY A 183 5.76 -2.25 6.23
C GLY A 183 4.45 -2.89 5.75
N LEU A 184 4.53 -4.00 4.97
CA LEU A 184 3.36 -4.80 4.58
C LEU A 184 3.00 -5.80 5.69
N GLY A 185 4.00 -6.52 6.20
CA GLY A 185 3.77 -7.63 7.11
C GLY A 185 3.09 -7.24 8.42
N HIS A 186 3.40 -6.07 9.02
CA HIS A 186 2.73 -5.65 10.25
C HIS A 186 1.23 -5.41 10.05
N LEU A 187 0.83 -4.83 8.88
CA LEU A 187 -0.58 -4.66 8.52
C LEU A 187 -1.24 -5.98 8.17
N ALA A 188 -0.53 -6.91 7.49
CA ALA A 188 -1.03 -8.25 7.23
C ALA A 188 -1.37 -8.98 8.53
N VAL A 189 -0.50 -8.90 9.54
CA VAL A 189 -0.76 -9.48 10.88
C VAL A 189 -1.97 -8.82 11.54
N LYS A 190 -2.00 -7.49 11.64
CA LYS A 190 -3.12 -6.76 12.27
C LYS A 190 -4.46 -7.07 11.60
N LEU A 191 -4.51 -7.08 10.27
CA LEU A 191 -5.73 -7.36 9.51
C LEU A 191 -6.16 -8.82 9.63
N ALA A 192 -5.23 -9.79 9.54
CA ALA A 192 -5.56 -11.20 9.72
C ALA A 192 -6.10 -11.48 11.14
N VAL A 193 -5.48 -10.92 12.17
CA VAL A 193 -5.94 -11.03 13.56
C VAL A 193 -7.32 -10.38 13.73
N ALA A 194 -7.54 -9.17 13.19
CA ALA A 194 -8.83 -8.49 13.26
C ALA A 194 -9.94 -9.23 12.50
N LEU A 195 -9.60 -9.97 11.44
CA LEU A 195 -10.52 -10.88 10.73
C LEU A 195 -10.85 -12.14 11.54
N GLY A 196 -10.15 -12.41 12.65
CA GLY A 196 -10.35 -13.58 13.50
C GLY A 196 -9.53 -14.81 13.13
N ALA A 197 -8.52 -14.66 12.26
CA ALA A 197 -7.65 -15.77 11.85
C ALA A 197 -6.58 -16.08 12.91
N GLU A 198 -6.19 -17.36 13.01
CA GLU A 198 -5.01 -17.76 13.78
C GLU A 198 -3.75 -17.37 13.05
N THR A 199 -3.09 -16.29 13.49
CA THR A 199 -2.00 -15.66 12.74
C THR A 199 -0.63 -16.05 13.31
N THR A 200 0.27 -16.53 12.45
CA THR A 200 1.68 -16.84 12.73
C THR A 200 2.57 -15.92 11.89
N VAL A 201 3.61 -15.35 12.50
CA VAL A 201 4.64 -14.58 11.77
C VAL A 201 5.81 -15.52 11.44
N ILE A 202 6.36 -15.38 10.23
CA ILE A 202 7.61 -16.06 9.83
C ILE A 202 8.66 -14.97 9.60
N SER A 203 9.77 -15.02 10.33
CA SER A 203 10.86 -14.05 10.27
C SER A 203 12.22 -14.72 10.28
N ARG A 204 13.23 -14.08 9.67
CA ARG A 204 14.61 -14.62 9.64
C ARG A 204 15.22 -14.79 11.03
N SER A 205 14.76 -14.04 12.01
CA SER A 205 15.31 -14.07 13.38
C SER A 205 14.22 -13.86 14.42
N ALA A 206 14.50 -14.28 15.64
CA ALA A 206 13.59 -14.17 16.77
C ALA A 206 13.48 -12.73 17.35
N ASN A 207 14.30 -11.79 16.90
CA ASN A 207 14.33 -10.43 17.46
C ASN A 207 13.02 -9.62 17.26
N LYS A 208 12.12 -10.11 16.42
CA LYS A 208 10.78 -9.53 16.18
C LYS A 208 9.66 -10.26 16.94
N ALA A 209 9.98 -11.20 17.82
CA ALA A 209 8.96 -11.98 18.54
C ALA A 209 8.05 -11.11 19.41
N ALA A 210 8.63 -10.14 20.14
CA ALA A 210 7.85 -9.21 20.96
C ALA A 210 6.91 -8.34 20.11
N ASP A 211 7.38 -7.88 18.93
CA ASP A 211 6.54 -7.14 17.98
C ASP A 211 5.42 -8.02 17.42
N ALA A 212 5.70 -9.27 17.04
CA ALA A 212 4.69 -10.21 16.53
C ALA A 212 3.57 -10.42 17.57
N THR A 213 3.93 -10.66 18.83
CA THR A 213 2.96 -10.79 19.95
C THR A 213 2.17 -9.51 20.15
N ARG A 214 2.81 -8.34 20.15
CA ARG A 214 2.14 -7.03 20.30
C ARG A 214 1.13 -6.77 19.18
N LEU A 215 1.41 -7.24 17.97
CA LEU A 215 0.52 -7.12 16.81
C LEU A 215 -0.62 -8.16 16.83
N GLY A 216 -0.62 -9.08 17.78
CA GLY A 216 -1.66 -10.09 17.98
C GLY A 216 -1.37 -11.44 17.34
N ALA A 217 -0.18 -11.67 16.78
CA ALA A 217 0.21 -12.99 16.29
C ALA A 217 0.35 -13.98 17.46
N ARG A 218 -0.09 -15.23 17.22
CA ARG A 218 -0.02 -16.32 18.19
C ARG A 218 1.42 -16.76 18.47
N GLU A 219 2.25 -16.74 17.44
CA GLU A 219 3.66 -17.13 17.53
C GLU A 219 4.50 -16.52 16.40
N LEU A 220 5.82 -16.65 16.54
CA LEU A 220 6.78 -16.37 15.49
C LEU A 220 7.64 -17.60 15.23
N LEU A 221 7.74 -18.02 13.98
CA LEU A 221 8.66 -19.04 13.49
C LEU A 221 9.90 -18.37 12.89
N VAL A 222 11.07 -18.94 13.20
CA VAL A 222 12.36 -18.46 12.69
C VAL A 222 12.72 -19.20 11.41
N SER A 223 12.65 -18.52 10.25
CA SER A 223 12.91 -19.14 8.95
C SER A 223 14.38 -19.55 8.74
N ALA A 224 15.31 -19.00 9.52
CA ALA A 224 16.71 -19.43 9.53
C ALA A 224 16.93 -20.76 10.29
N ASP A 225 15.92 -21.27 11.01
CA ASP A 225 15.94 -22.62 11.62
C ASP A 225 15.07 -23.57 10.81
N PRO A 226 15.68 -24.45 9.97
CA PRO A 226 14.93 -25.38 9.13
C PRO A 226 14.01 -26.34 9.92
N ARG A 227 14.34 -26.63 11.19
CA ARG A 227 13.52 -27.53 12.04
C ARG A 227 12.18 -26.89 12.38
N GLN A 228 12.14 -25.55 12.58
CA GLN A 228 10.87 -24.84 12.85
C GLN A 228 9.98 -24.84 11.62
N LEU A 229 10.55 -24.64 10.42
CA LEU A 229 9.77 -24.72 9.18
C LEU A 229 9.28 -26.14 8.91
N GLU A 230 10.13 -27.16 9.13
CA GLU A 230 9.72 -28.56 8.93
C GLU A 230 8.60 -28.98 9.90
N ALA A 231 8.65 -28.54 11.16
CA ALA A 231 7.59 -28.78 12.13
C ALA A 231 6.26 -28.08 11.79
N ALA A 232 6.31 -27.06 10.94
CA ALA A 232 5.15 -26.30 10.48
C ALA A 232 4.68 -26.72 9.06
N ARG A 233 5.20 -27.82 8.51
CA ARG A 233 4.81 -28.37 7.20
C ARG A 233 3.29 -28.58 7.13
N ASP A 234 2.69 -28.21 5.98
CA ASP A 234 1.26 -28.41 5.65
C ASP A 234 0.29 -27.81 6.69
N ARG A 235 0.70 -26.73 7.35
CA ARG A 235 -0.02 -26.17 8.49
C ARG A 235 -0.97 -25.03 8.13
N PHE A 236 -0.62 -24.16 7.16
CA PHE A 236 -1.32 -22.90 6.94
C PHE A 236 -2.25 -22.94 5.73
N ASP A 237 -3.47 -22.48 5.93
CA ASP A 237 -4.48 -22.40 4.87
C ASP A 237 -4.19 -21.24 3.91
N VAL A 238 -3.65 -20.14 4.47
CA VAL A 238 -3.24 -18.93 3.73
C VAL A 238 -1.84 -18.50 4.17
N VAL A 239 -0.97 -18.29 3.22
CA VAL A 239 0.37 -17.72 3.45
C VAL A 239 0.50 -16.42 2.68
N ILE A 240 0.76 -15.31 3.38
CA ILE A 240 1.00 -14.00 2.79
C ILE A 240 2.49 -13.70 2.81
N ASP A 241 3.11 -13.67 1.63
CA ASP A 241 4.52 -13.40 1.50
C ASP A 241 4.78 -11.92 1.18
N THR A 242 5.40 -11.23 2.13
CA THR A 242 5.68 -9.79 2.06
C THR A 242 7.15 -9.45 1.80
N ILE A 243 7.97 -10.46 1.44
CA ILE A 243 9.39 -10.24 1.13
C ILE A 243 9.51 -9.53 -0.22
N ALA A 244 10.19 -8.39 -0.23
CA ALA A 244 10.29 -7.51 -1.41
C ALA A 244 11.44 -7.84 -2.38
N VAL A 245 12.22 -8.87 -2.10
CA VAL A 245 13.38 -9.28 -2.90
C VAL A 245 13.22 -10.71 -3.40
N PRO A 246 13.91 -11.11 -4.50
CA PRO A 246 13.92 -12.49 -4.95
C PRO A 246 14.40 -13.43 -3.84
N HIS A 247 13.68 -14.52 -3.63
CA HIS A 247 14.02 -15.57 -2.66
C HIS A 247 13.38 -16.91 -3.06
N ASP A 248 13.85 -18.00 -2.43
CA ASP A 248 13.31 -19.33 -2.64
C ASP A 248 11.92 -19.46 -1.97
N LEU A 249 10.90 -19.77 -2.76
CA LEU A 249 9.54 -20.01 -2.28
C LEU A 249 9.30 -21.44 -1.80
N GLY A 250 10.16 -22.41 -2.16
CA GLY A 250 9.99 -23.81 -1.82
C GLY A 250 9.79 -24.07 -0.31
N PRO A 251 10.65 -23.53 0.58
CA PRO A 251 10.46 -23.67 2.02
C PRO A 251 9.10 -23.19 2.51
N TYR A 252 8.57 -22.12 1.93
CA TYR A 252 7.30 -21.51 2.32
C TYR A 252 6.09 -22.20 1.69
N LEU A 253 6.21 -22.70 0.46
CA LEU A 253 5.17 -23.54 -0.17
C LEU A 253 4.94 -24.85 0.60
N ARG A 254 6.00 -25.42 1.19
CA ARG A 254 5.85 -26.59 2.05
C ARG A 254 5.06 -26.36 3.33
N LEU A 255 4.91 -25.12 3.77
CA LEU A 255 4.10 -24.73 4.94
C LEU A 255 2.60 -24.66 4.61
N VAL A 256 2.25 -24.51 3.33
CA VAL A 256 0.85 -24.40 2.86
C VAL A 256 0.15 -25.75 3.04
N ALA A 257 -1.02 -25.73 3.63
CA ALA A 257 -1.86 -26.91 3.85
C ALA A 257 -2.46 -27.46 2.54
N LEU A 258 -3.10 -28.62 2.63
CA LEU A 258 -3.87 -29.18 1.50
C LEU A 258 -4.88 -28.15 0.98
N ASP A 259 -4.88 -27.90 -0.34
CA ASP A 259 -5.71 -26.92 -1.05
C ASP A 259 -5.47 -25.45 -0.64
N GLY A 260 -4.50 -25.18 0.23
CA GLY A 260 -4.16 -23.84 0.67
C GLY A 260 -3.47 -23.00 -0.40
N THR A 261 -3.21 -21.74 -0.06
CA THR A 261 -2.68 -20.76 -1.03
C THR A 261 -1.56 -19.94 -0.41
N LEU A 262 -0.45 -19.78 -1.14
CA LEU A 262 0.56 -18.74 -0.91
C LEU A 262 0.26 -17.57 -1.84
N SER A 263 0.09 -16.38 -1.27
CA SER A 263 -0.04 -15.12 -2.02
C SER A 263 1.23 -14.29 -1.87
N GLN A 264 1.93 -14.08 -2.99
CA GLN A 264 3.10 -13.21 -3.06
C GLN A 264 2.64 -11.76 -3.28
N VAL A 265 2.96 -10.88 -2.33
CA VAL A 265 2.59 -9.45 -2.38
C VAL A 265 3.79 -8.50 -2.25
N GLY A 266 4.94 -9.03 -1.86
CA GLY A 266 6.13 -8.20 -1.60
C GLY A 266 7.02 -8.00 -2.83
N HIS A 267 7.14 -9.01 -3.70
CA HIS A 267 8.03 -9.01 -4.86
C HIS A 267 7.24 -9.08 -6.16
N LEU A 268 7.54 -8.17 -7.08
CA LEU A 268 6.84 -8.06 -8.38
C LEU A 268 7.68 -8.56 -9.56
N GLY A 269 8.83 -9.19 -9.29
CA GLY A 269 9.71 -9.74 -10.31
C GLY A 269 9.42 -11.21 -10.61
N SER A 270 10.35 -11.85 -11.31
CA SER A 270 10.28 -13.27 -11.66
C SER A 270 10.28 -14.16 -10.41
N LEU A 271 9.46 -15.20 -10.44
CA LEU A 271 9.40 -16.24 -9.42
C LEU A 271 9.81 -17.59 -10.01
N THR A 272 10.60 -18.35 -9.27
CA THR A 272 10.92 -19.74 -9.62
C THR A 272 10.26 -20.67 -8.60
N VAL A 273 9.56 -21.69 -9.10
CA VAL A 273 8.81 -22.64 -8.28
C VAL A 273 8.99 -24.04 -8.83
N GLU A 274 9.30 -25.01 -7.97
CA GLU A 274 9.28 -26.43 -8.33
C GLU A 274 7.83 -26.93 -8.39
N ALA A 275 7.44 -27.57 -9.50
CA ALA A 275 6.09 -28.07 -9.68
C ALA A 275 5.65 -29.04 -8.56
N MET A 276 6.61 -29.80 -8.00
CA MET A 276 6.34 -30.71 -6.89
C MET A 276 5.92 -30.02 -5.60
N ASP A 277 6.41 -28.80 -5.34
CA ASP A 277 5.99 -28.02 -4.16
C ASP A 277 4.51 -27.57 -4.26
N LEU A 278 3.96 -27.50 -5.46
CA LEU A 278 2.53 -27.24 -5.69
C LEU A 278 1.70 -28.52 -5.76
N LEU A 279 2.22 -29.56 -6.44
CA LEU A 279 1.52 -30.82 -6.66
C LEU A 279 1.17 -31.51 -5.33
N VAL A 280 2.15 -31.60 -4.41
CA VAL A 280 1.97 -32.21 -3.11
C VAL A 280 1.09 -31.31 -2.24
N GLY A 281 -0.16 -31.72 -2.04
CA GLY A 281 -1.18 -30.97 -1.29
C GLY A 281 -2.06 -30.06 -2.18
N ARG A 282 -1.98 -30.13 -3.51
CA ARG A 282 -2.76 -29.29 -4.46
C ARG A 282 -2.70 -27.80 -4.10
N LYS A 283 -1.51 -27.34 -3.76
CA LYS A 283 -1.25 -25.98 -3.27
C LYS A 283 -1.36 -24.99 -4.41
N LYS A 284 -1.69 -23.75 -4.07
CA LYS A 284 -1.86 -22.67 -5.05
C LYS A 284 -0.83 -21.57 -4.77
N LEU A 285 -0.28 -21.02 -5.84
CA LEU A 285 0.51 -19.80 -5.82
C LEU A 285 -0.28 -18.70 -6.54
N THR A 286 -0.44 -17.58 -5.90
CA THR A 286 -1.10 -16.40 -6.46
C THR A 286 -0.33 -15.13 -6.09
N SER A 287 -0.72 -14.02 -6.69
CA SER A 287 -0.21 -12.70 -6.35
C SER A 287 -1.36 -11.71 -6.25
N ALA A 288 -1.18 -10.68 -5.44
CA ALA A 288 -2.09 -9.56 -5.32
C ALA A 288 -1.29 -8.26 -5.16
N GLY A 289 -1.87 -7.16 -5.57
CA GLY A 289 -1.28 -5.84 -5.39
C GLY A 289 -2.34 -4.77 -5.53
N SER A 290 -2.42 -3.87 -4.56
CA SER A 290 -3.49 -2.89 -4.48
C SER A 290 -4.88 -3.53 -4.40
N GLY A 291 -5.93 -2.74 -4.56
CA GLY A 291 -7.32 -3.20 -4.61
C GLY A 291 -8.20 -2.25 -5.39
N GLY A 292 -9.38 -2.74 -5.78
CA GLY A 292 -10.39 -1.93 -6.43
C GLY A 292 -11.06 -0.96 -5.46
N ARG A 293 -11.87 -0.05 -5.99
CA ARG A 293 -12.54 1.02 -5.22
C ARG A 293 -13.40 0.46 -4.08
N ALA A 294 -14.21 -0.54 -4.37
CA ALA A 294 -15.10 -1.14 -3.36
C ALA A 294 -14.31 -1.85 -2.25
N GLY A 295 -13.24 -2.59 -2.60
CA GLY A 295 -12.34 -3.26 -1.65
C GLY A 295 -11.63 -2.27 -0.74
N THR A 296 -11.15 -1.15 -1.29
CA THR A 296 -10.48 -0.10 -0.52
C THR A 296 -11.42 0.59 0.47
N ALA A 297 -12.64 0.94 0.04
CA ALA A 297 -13.65 1.50 0.94
C ALA A 297 -13.99 0.53 2.08
N ALA A 298 -14.26 -0.75 1.74
CA ALA A 298 -14.57 -1.78 2.72
C ALA A 298 -13.42 -2.01 3.73
N MET A 299 -12.17 -1.95 3.28
CA MET A 299 -11.00 -2.03 4.15
C MET A 299 -10.94 -0.86 5.14
N LEU A 300 -11.14 0.37 4.67
CA LEU A 300 -11.11 1.55 5.55
C LEU A 300 -12.21 1.48 6.61
N ASP A 301 -13.43 1.09 6.22
CA ASP A 301 -14.54 0.91 7.15
C ASP A 301 -14.26 -0.21 8.17
N PHE A 302 -13.65 -1.31 7.72
CA PHE A 302 -13.21 -2.40 8.59
C PHE A 302 -12.15 -1.92 9.57
N CYS A 303 -11.13 -1.22 9.09
CA CYS A 303 -10.05 -0.67 9.91
C CYS A 303 -10.59 0.27 10.99
N ALA A 304 -11.56 1.13 10.66
CA ALA A 304 -12.18 2.03 11.63
C ALA A 304 -12.93 1.25 12.72
N ARG A 305 -13.72 0.25 12.33
CA ARG A 305 -14.49 -0.57 13.30
C ARG A 305 -13.62 -1.41 14.23
N HIS A 306 -12.47 -1.85 13.76
CA HIS A 306 -11.56 -2.73 14.50
C HIS A 306 -10.32 -2.01 15.03
N SER A 307 -10.24 -0.68 14.89
CA SER A 307 -9.11 0.15 15.32
C SER A 307 -7.77 -0.32 14.73
N VAL A 308 -7.78 -0.76 13.47
CA VAL A 308 -6.57 -1.18 12.75
C VAL A 308 -5.98 0.01 12.00
N THR A 309 -4.76 0.39 12.35
CA THR A 309 -3.97 1.42 11.68
C THR A 309 -2.53 0.97 11.50
N ALA A 310 -1.77 1.65 10.66
CA ALA A 310 -0.34 1.40 10.57
C ALA A 310 0.39 1.94 11.82
N ASP A 311 1.47 1.27 12.21
CA ASP A 311 2.43 1.82 13.16
C ASP A 311 3.34 2.78 12.38
N VAL A 312 3.28 4.08 12.69
CA VAL A 312 3.91 5.13 11.89
C VAL A 312 4.92 5.96 12.68
N GLU A 313 5.94 6.41 11.98
CA GLU A 313 6.81 7.52 12.38
C GLU A 313 6.47 8.71 11.47
N THR A 314 5.79 9.72 12.03
CA THR A 314 5.45 10.94 11.29
C THR A 314 6.62 11.91 11.32
N VAL A 315 6.99 12.43 10.16
CA VAL A 315 8.18 13.27 9.96
C VAL A 315 7.79 14.49 9.10
N PRO A 316 8.26 15.71 9.40
CA PRO A 316 8.09 16.86 8.51
C PRO A 316 8.59 16.57 7.10
N SER A 317 7.87 17.00 6.06
CA SER A 317 8.21 16.66 4.68
C SER A 317 9.57 17.20 4.23
N ALA A 318 10.07 18.26 4.87
CA ALA A 318 11.43 18.77 4.64
C ALA A 318 12.54 17.72 4.88
N ARG A 319 12.26 16.66 5.63
CA ARG A 319 13.20 15.55 5.88
C ARG A 319 13.01 14.37 4.91
N VAL A 320 12.30 14.54 3.81
CA VAL A 320 11.93 13.45 2.88
C VAL A 320 13.14 12.64 2.38
N ASN A 321 14.25 13.29 2.05
CA ASN A 321 15.46 12.59 1.59
C ASN A 321 16.10 11.74 2.70
N GLU A 322 16.12 12.22 3.93
CA GLU A 322 16.57 11.43 5.10
C GLU A 322 15.66 10.22 5.32
N VAL A 323 14.35 10.40 5.21
CA VAL A 323 13.36 9.33 5.32
C VAL A 323 13.59 8.25 4.26
N LEU A 324 13.83 8.63 3.01
CA LEU A 324 14.11 7.70 1.91
C LEU A 324 15.42 6.94 2.14
N ASP A 325 16.45 7.60 2.65
CA ASP A 325 17.72 6.97 3.01
C ASP A 325 17.53 5.96 4.18
N ARG A 326 16.82 6.32 5.24
CA ARG A 326 16.48 5.40 6.33
C ARG A 326 15.63 4.21 5.82
N LEU A 327 14.65 4.46 4.95
CA LEU A 327 13.83 3.41 4.36
C LEU A 327 14.66 2.42 3.55
N SER A 328 15.64 2.88 2.78
CA SER A 328 16.53 2.02 2.00
C SER A 328 17.32 1.02 2.87
N ARG A 329 17.58 1.38 4.13
CA ARG A 329 18.25 0.54 5.13
C ARG A 329 17.26 -0.24 6.03
N ASN A 330 15.95 -0.17 5.74
CA ASN A 330 14.88 -0.73 6.59
C ASN A 330 14.92 -0.23 8.06
N ASP A 331 15.35 1.01 8.27
CA ASP A 331 15.43 1.67 9.57
C ASP A 331 14.11 2.38 9.88
N VAL A 332 13.04 1.62 10.05
CA VAL A 332 11.72 2.11 10.46
C VAL A 332 10.87 0.99 11.08
N ARG A 333 9.98 1.37 12.00
CA ARG A 333 8.97 0.48 12.60
C ARG A 333 7.61 1.17 12.65
N TYR A 334 6.75 0.99 11.60
CA TYR A 334 6.98 0.17 10.40
C TYR A 334 6.85 1.00 9.14
N ARG A 335 6.24 2.21 9.22
CA ARG A 335 6.00 3.07 8.06
C ARG A 335 6.40 4.50 8.39
N PHE A 336 7.06 5.16 7.45
CA PHE A 336 7.19 6.61 7.51
C PHE A 336 5.96 7.28 6.91
N VAL A 337 5.58 8.41 7.51
CA VAL A 337 4.54 9.30 6.99
C VAL A 337 5.06 10.73 7.02
N LEU A 338 5.00 11.39 5.88
CA LEU A 338 5.34 12.81 5.77
C LEU A 338 4.15 13.66 6.22
N ASP A 339 4.38 14.57 7.15
CA ASP A 339 3.50 15.70 7.40
C ASP A 339 3.84 16.79 6.39
N LEU A 340 2.86 17.18 5.56
CA LEU A 340 3.03 18.13 4.49
C LEU A 340 2.62 19.56 4.89
N ALA A 341 2.29 19.79 6.15
CA ALA A 341 1.91 21.13 6.64
C ALA A 341 3.06 22.15 6.52
N ASP A 342 4.31 21.67 6.57
CA ASP A 342 5.51 22.50 6.39
C ASP A 342 5.65 23.09 4.97
N LEU A 343 4.90 22.58 3.98
CA LEU A 343 4.85 23.15 2.63
C LEU A 343 4.01 24.44 2.54
N ASP A 344 3.20 24.74 3.54
CA ASP A 344 2.40 25.98 3.59
C ASP A 344 3.29 27.23 3.86
N HIS A 345 4.48 27.03 4.42
CA HIS A 345 5.39 28.13 4.72
C HIS A 345 6.37 28.36 3.57
N ALA A 346 6.69 29.62 3.27
CA ALA A 346 7.75 29.96 2.32
C ALA A 346 9.07 29.30 2.80
N ALA A 347 9.88 28.81 1.86
CA ALA A 347 11.23 28.40 2.20
C ALA A 347 11.96 29.64 2.75
N GLY A 348 12.30 29.60 4.06
CA GLY A 348 13.13 30.62 4.67
C GLY A 348 14.54 30.62 4.08
#